data_7e629039c2e02a70fe82cc426d7fcd52
#
_entry.id   7e629039c2e02a70fe82cc426d7fcd52
#
_cell.length_a   1.000
_cell.length_b   1.000
_cell.length_c   1.000
_cell.angle_alpha   90.00
_cell.angle_beta   90.00
_cell.angle_gamma   90.00
#
_symmetry.space_group_name_H-M   'P 1'
#
loop_
_entity.id
_entity.type
_entity.pdbx_description
1 polymer ?
#
loop_
_entity_poly.entity_id
_entity_poly.type
_entity_poly.pdbx_seq_one_letter_code
_entity_poly.pdbx_strand_id
1 'polypeptide(L)'
;MERWDYEPSNEWDEVEELEDLEDLLPVLGHRNWIQIADMAFPSLNSPGVQTILVDDEILPVLDFVLELLNEQPHIRPNVWLDAELDFIREDWAQGITQFRRELYERLRGLPVNKLPHEQLIAKLSEVSKQFQVVVIKTRTCLPYTSVFLELDCAYWDEQRERMLRNSMER
;
A
#
# COMPACT_ATOMS: atom_id res chain seq x y z
N MET A 1 -7.09 14.84 14.23
CA MET A 1 -6.16 14.23 13.26
C MET A 1 -6.62 14.65 11.88
N GLU A 2 -5.78 15.38 11.16
CA GLU A 2 -6.12 15.87 9.83
C GLU A 2 -6.16 14.68 8.86
N ARG A 3 -7.25 14.56 8.10
CA ARG A 3 -7.31 13.67 6.94
C ARG A 3 -6.30 14.17 5.91
N TRP A 4 -5.61 13.26 5.22
CA TRP A 4 -4.81 13.68 4.07
C TRP A 4 -5.74 14.17 2.95
N ASP A 5 -5.32 15.21 2.24
CA ASP A 5 -6.10 15.83 1.15
C ASP A 5 -6.07 14.90 -0.08
N TYR A 6 -6.94 13.88 -0.07
CA TYR A 6 -7.17 13.02 -1.22
C TYR A 6 -8.40 13.52 -1.98
N GLU A 7 -8.24 13.90 -3.24
CA GLU A 7 -9.34 14.21 -4.14
C GLU A 7 -9.56 13.00 -5.07
N PRO A 8 -10.69 12.27 -4.95
CA PRO A 8 -10.96 11.11 -5.78
C PRO A 8 -11.18 11.51 -7.24
N SER A 9 -10.65 10.72 -8.17
CA SER A 9 -10.97 10.84 -9.59
C SER A 9 -12.36 10.27 -9.86
N ASN A 10 -13.22 11.02 -10.57
CA ASN A 10 -14.66 10.82 -10.68
C ASN A 10 -15.13 9.70 -11.64
N GLU A 11 -14.33 8.68 -11.94
CA GLU A 11 -14.75 7.59 -12.83
C GLU A 11 -14.31 6.23 -12.25
N TRP A 12 -15.15 5.68 -11.37
CA TRP A 12 -15.02 4.30 -10.93
C TRP A 12 -16.05 3.44 -11.68
N ASP A 13 -15.60 2.62 -12.61
CA ASP A 13 -16.28 1.36 -12.85
C ASP A 13 -16.01 0.48 -11.61
N GLU A 14 -17.07 0.05 -10.94
CA GLU A 14 -16.99 -0.80 -9.75
C GLU A 14 -16.12 -2.02 -10.06
N VAL A 15 -14.98 -2.11 -9.40
CA VAL A 15 -14.10 -3.27 -9.53
C VAL A 15 -14.69 -4.37 -8.67
N GLU A 16 -15.60 -5.18 -9.26
CA GLU A 16 -16.30 -6.29 -8.58
C GLU A 16 -15.33 -7.16 -7.75
N GLU A 17 -14.10 -7.34 -8.22
CA GLU A 17 -13.10 -8.16 -7.56
C GLU A 17 -12.59 -7.56 -6.23
N LEU A 18 -12.87 -6.28 -5.97
CA LEU A 18 -12.45 -5.60 -4.74
C LEU A 18 -13.56 -5.44 -3.68
N GLU A 19 -14.78 -5.94 -3.93
CA GLU A 19 -15.85 -5.99 -2.91
C GLU A 19 -15.37 -6.73 -1.65
N ASP A 20 -14.59 -7.80 -1.81
CA ASP A 20 -14.00 -8.56 -0.71
C ASP A 20 -13.07 -7.70 0.17
N LEU A 21 -12.43 -6.65 -0.39
CA LEU A 21 -11.55 -5.76 0.35
C LEU A 21 -12.32 -4.90 1.35
N GLU A 22 -13.50 -4.40 0.96
CA GLU A 22 -14.35 -3.60 1.85
C GLU A 22 -14.72 -4.39 3.10
N ASP A 23 -15.06 -5.67 2.93
CA ASP A 23 -15.41 -6.57 4.02
C ASP A 23 -14.19 -6.92 4.91
N LEU A 24 -12.99 -6.87 4.37
CA LEU A 24 -11.76 -7.13 5.11
C LEU A 24 -11.28 -5.93 5.94
N LEU A 25 -11.49 -4.69 5.49
CA LEU A 25 -10.94 -3.51 6.15
C LEU A 25 -11.28 -3.40 7.64
N PRO A 26 -12.52 -3.71 8.10
CA PRO A 26 -12.82 -3.69 9.53
C PRO A 26 -12.04 -4.73 10.36
N VAL A 27 -11.55 -5.79 9.73
CA VAL A 27 -10.75 -6.85 10.38
C VAL A 27 -9.28 -6.50 10.42
N LEU A 28 -8.79 -5.71 9.44
CA LEU A 28 -7.40 -5.30 9.37
C LEU A 28 -7.11 -4.20 10.41
N GLY A 29 -5.91 -4.25 10.97
CA GLY A 29 -5.43 -3.28 11.94
C GLY A 29 -3.98 -2.88 11.68
N HIS A 30 -3.37 -2.20 12.64
CA HIS A 30 -1.95 -1.86 12.54
C HIS A 30 -1.09 -3.14 12.39
N ARG A 31 0.00 -3.06 11.63
CA ARG A 31 0.89 -4.15 11.21
C ARG A 31 0.35 -5.07 10.11
N ASN A 32 -0.94 -4.97 9.72
CA ASN A 32 -1.39 -5.58 8.49
C ASN A 32 -0.89 -4.76 7.29
N TRP A 33 -0.76 -5.42 6.15
CA TRP A 33 -0.31 -4.78 4.92
C TRP A 33 -1.31 -5.01 3.80
N ILE A 34 -1.47 -4.01 2.95
CA ILE A 34 -2.11 -4.13 1.64
C ILE A 34 -1.05 -3.81 0.60
N GLN A 35 -0.83 -4.71 -0.34
CA GLN A 35 0.07 -4.49 -1.46
C GLN A 35 -0.70 -4.43 -2.75
N ILE A 36 -0.44 -3.40 -3.56
CA ILE A 36 -0.92 -3.31 -4.93
C ILE A 36 0.25 -3.70 -5.81
N ALA A 37 0.19 -4.90 -6.39
CA ALA A 37 1.32 -5.56 -6.99
C ALA A 37 1.29 -5.47 -8.53
N ASP A 38 2.46 -5.24 -9.13
CA ASP A 38 2.67 -5.46 -10.54
C ASP A 38 2.53 -6.95 -10.89
N MET A 39 2.34 -7.25 -12.17
CA MET A 39 1.97 -8.61 -12.62
C MET A 39 3.05 -9.65 -12.35
N ALA A 40 4.32 -9.26 -12.29
CA ALA A 40 5.44 -10.16 -12.03
C ALA A 40 5.79 -10.33 -10.55
N PHE A 41 5.14 -9.59 -9.64
CA PHE A 41 5.39 -9.76 -8.21
C PHE A 41 5.15 -11.23 -7.79
N PRO A 42 6.07 -11.84 -7.02
CA PRO A 42 5.96 -13.27 -6.70
C PRO A 42 4.77 -13.60 -5.80
N SER A 43 4.18 -14.76 -6.00
CA SER A 43 3.21 -15.33 -5.08
C SER A 43 3.91 -15.76 -3.79
N LEU A 44 3.57 -15.14 -2.66
CA LEU A 44 4.14 -15.47 -1.37
C LEU A 44 3.45 -16.72 -0.79
N ASN A 45 4.25 -17.63 -0.25
CA ASN A 45 3.79 -18.92 0.27
C ASN A 45 3.62 -18.94 1.80
N SER A 46 3.01 -17.91 2.35
CA SER A 46 2.70 -17.84 3.78
C SER A 46 1.20 -17.92 4.02
N PRO A 47 0.74 -18.61 5.09
CA PRO A 47 -0.69 -18.68 5.42
C PRO A 47 -1.36 -17.33 5.66
N GLY A 48 -0.59 -16.31 6.06
CA GLY A 48 -1.09 -14.95 6.28
C GLY A 48 -1.29 -14.12 5.01
N VAL A 49 -0.99 -14.66 3.84
CA VAL A 49 -1.15 -13.96 2.55
C VAL A 49 -2.48 -14.33 1.91
N GLN A 50 -3.27 -13.32 1.60
CA GLN A 50 -4.44 -13.44 0.72
C GLN A 50 -4.17 -12.66 -0.56
N THR A 51 -4.37 -13.29 -1.72
CA THR A 51 -4.20 -12.64 -3.02
C THR A 51 -5.56 -12.44 -3.68
N ILE A 52 -5.82 -11.20 -4.09
CA ILE A 52 -6.97 -10.80 -4.92
C ILE A 52 -6.43 -10.48 -6.30
N LEU A 53 -6.98 -11.10 -7.34
CA LEU A 53 -6.62 -10.82 -8.72
C LEU A 53 -7.61 -9.81 -9.30
N VAL A 54 -7.09 -8.73 -9.89
CA VAL A 54 -7.92 -7.70 -10.52
C VAL A 54 -7.52 -7.48 -11.97
N ASP A 55 -8.50 -7.16 -12.80
CA ASP A 55 -8.31 -6.92 -14.24
C ASP A 55 -8.07 -5.43 -14.54
N ASP A 56 -7.22 -4.78 -13.73
CA ASP A 56 -6.92 -3.36 -13.82
C ASP A 56 -5.43 -3.07 -13.55
N GLU A 57 -5.02 -1.83 -13.73
CA GLU A 57 -3.67 -1.32 -13.51
C GLU A 57 -3.47 -0.81 -12.07
N ILE A 58 -2.19 -0.64 -11.67
CA ILE A 58 -1.84 -0.21 -10.30
C ILE A 58 -2.50 1.11 -9.90
N LEU A 59 -2.44 2.13 -10.76
CA LEU A 59 -2.87 3.48 -10.37
C LEU A 59 -4.38 3.58 -10.09
N PRO A 60 -5.28 3.05 -10.93
CA PRO A 60 -6.71 2.98 -10.61
C PRO A 60 -7.00 2.18 -9.34
N VAL A 61 -6.35 1.04 -9.16
CA VAL A 61 -6.51 0.22 -7.96
C VAL A 61 -6.01 0.95 -6.71
N LEU A 62 -4.89 1.67 -6.81
CA LEU A 62 -4.36 2.49 -5.72
C LEU A 62 -5.36 3.58 -5.31
N ASP A 63 -5.95 4.28 -6.29
CA ASP A 63 -6.95 5.30 -6.03
C ASP A 63 -8.12 4.72 -5.23
N PHE A 64 -8.67 3.60 -5.66
CA PHE A 64 -9.77 2.91 -4.98
C PHE A 64 -9.40 2.50 -3.55
N VAL A 65 -8.23 1.89 -3.36
CA VAL A 65 -7.76 1.45 -2.04
C VAL A 65 -7.54 2.62 -1.09
N LEU A 66 -6.96 3.72 -1.58
CA LEU A 66 -6.74 4.92 -0.76
C LEU A 66 -8.05 5.57 -0.35
N GLU A 67 -9.08 5.58 -1.23
CA GLU A 67 -10.42 6.06 -0.90
C GLU A 67 -11.05 5.24 0.22
N LEU A 68 -11.04 3.91 0.09
CA LEU A 68 -11.55 3.01 1.13
C LEU A 68 -10.81 3.21 2.47
N LEU A 69 -9.48 3.32 2.45
CA LEU A 69 -8.70 3.53 3.66
C LEU A 69 -8.99 4.89 4.31
N ASN A 70 -9.25 5.93 3.50
CA ASN A 70 -9.59 7.25 4.01
C ASN A 70 -10.92 7.28 4.77
N GLU A 71 -11.82 6.36 4.48
CA GLU A 71 -13.10 6.20 5.19
C GLU A 71 -12.96 5.46 6.53
N GLN A 72 -11.84 4.76 6.74
CA GLN A 72 -11.65 3.97 7.95
C GLN A 72 -11.22 4.84 9.14
N PRO A 73 -11.87 4.72 10.31
CA PRO A 73 -11.52 5.51 11.49
C PRO A 73 -10.31 4.98 12.27
N HIS A 74 -9.89 3.74 12.01
CA HIS A 74 -8.95 2.98 12.86
C HIS A 74 -7.59 2.72 12.23
N ILE A 75 -7.47 2.84 10.91
CA ILE A 75 -6.24 2.57 10.16
C ILE A 75 -5.90 3.70 9.20
N ARG A 76 -4.62 3.85 8.92
CA ARG A 76 -4.06 4.78 7.92
C ARG A 76 -2.87 4.13 7.22
N PRO A 77 -2.62 4.45 5.94
CA PRO A 77 -1.50 3.88 5.23
C PRO A 77 -0.19 4.60 5.54
N ASN A 78 0.87 3.81 5.73
CA ASN A 78 2.26 4.21 5.64
C ASN A 78 2.83 3.57 4.38
N VAL A 79 3.20 4.38 3.40
CA VAL A 79 3.53 3.90 2.05
C VAL A 79 4.99 3.48 1.97
N TRP A 80 5.23 2.34 1.31
CA TRP A 80 6.56 1.86 0.95
C TRP A 80 6.63 1.64 -0.55
N LEU A 81 7.72 2.06 -1.17
CA LEU A 81 8.01 1.88 -2.59
C LEU A 81 9.38 1.24 -2.76
N ASP A 82 9.53 0.51 -3.87
CA ASP A 82 10.84 0.02 -4.29
C ASP A 82 11.79 1.19 -4.57
N ALA A 83 12.94 1.22 -3.93
CA ALA A 83 13.93 2.28 -4.12
C ALA A 83 14.40 2.37 -5.58
N GLU A 84 14.37 1.25 -6.30
CA GLU A 84 14.76 1.12 -7.71
C GLU A 84 13.85 1.94 -8.64
N LEU A 85 12.59 2.17 -8.27
CA LEU A 85 11.61 2.88 -9.12
C LEU A 85 12.13 4.23 -9.62
N ASP A 86 12.83 4.99 -8.77
CA ASP A 86 13.31 6.32 -9.11
C ASP A 86 14.45 6.30 -10.15
N PHE A 87 15.08 5.15 -10.34
CA PHE A 87 16.25 4.97 -11.20
C PHE A 87 15.92 4.30 -12.54
N ILE A 88 14.69 3.77 -12.70
CA ILE A 88 14.27 3.15 -13.97
C ILE A 88 14.11 4.22 -15.03
N ARG A 89 14.79 4.04 -16.16
CA ARG A 89 14.77 4.96 -17.29
C ARG A 89 13.65 4.63 -18.27
N GLU A 90 13.15 5.66 -18.93
CA GLU A 90 12.09 5.52 -19.94
C GLU A 90 12.48 4.59 -21.11
N ASP A 91 13.77 4.61 -21.51
CA ASP A 91 14.28 3.73 -22.56
C ASP A 91 14.41 2.25 -22.14
N TRP A 92 14.34 1.96 -20.85
CA TRP A 92 14.29 0.58 -20.33
C TRP A 92 12.86 0.08 -20.12
N ALA A 93 11.95 0.98 -19.77
CA ALA A 93 10.54 0.67 -19.51
C ALA A 93 9.68 1.85 -19.97
N GLN A 94 9.12 1.73 -21.16
CA GLN A 94 8.28 2.78 -21.74
C GLN A 94 7.04 3.02 -20.85
N GLY A 95 6.78 4.29 -20.53
CA GLY A 95 5.67 4.71 -19.68
C GLY A 95 6.03 4.88 -18.20
N ILE A 96 7.24 4.47 -17.77
CA ILE A 96 7.67 4.55 -16.38
C ILE A 96 7.74 5.99 -15.86
N THR A 97 8.11 6.92 -16.69
CA THR A 97 8.23 8.35 -16.32
C THR A 97 6.85 8.94 -15.99
N GLN A 98 5.86 8.64 -16.81
CA GLN A 98 4.49 9.06 -16.57
C GLN A 98 3.91 8.38 -15.34
N PHE A 99 4.06 7.05 -15.24
CA PHE A 99 3.62 6.29 -14.07
C PHE A 99 4.17 6.89 -12.77
N ARG A 100 5.48 7.13 -12.70
CA ARG A 100 6.15 7.69 -11.52
C ARG A 100 5.58 9.07 -11.13
N ARG A 101 5.37 9.96 -12.11
CA ARG A 101 4.76 11.27 -11.86
C ARG A 101 3.36 11.13 -11.28
N GLU A 102 2.51 10.33 -11.91
CA GLU A 102 1.13 10.11 -11.49
C GLU A 102 1.02 9.40 -10.14
N LEU A 103 1.94 8.46 -9.85
CA LEU A 103 2.04 7.82 -8.55
C LEU A 103 2.34 8.83 -7.45
N TYR A 104 3.36 9.67 -7.62
CA TYR A 104 3.72 10.66 -6.61
C TYR A 104 2.66 11.75 -6.40
N GLU A 105 1.89 12.07 -7.43
CA GLU A 105 0.73 12.97 -7.28
C GLU A 105 -0.33 12.36 -6.34
N ARG A 106 -0.64 11.07 -6.50
CA ARG A 106 -1.60 10.35 -5.65
C ARG A 106 -1.12 10.18 -4.21
N LEU A 107 0.17 10.04 -4.01
CA LEU A 107 0.77 9.84 -2.70
C LEU A 107 1.07 11.16 -1.96
N ARG A 108 0.70 12.31 -2.53
CA ARG A 108 0.92 13.62 -1.89
C ARG A 108 0.20 13.68 -0.55
N GLY A 109 0.94 14.11 0.48
CA GLY A 109 0.42 14.20 1.85
C GLY A 109 0.50 12.91 2.66
N LEU A 110 0.85 11.77 2.04
CA LEU A 110 1.09 10.51 2.73
C LEU A 110 2.59 10.33 3.08
N PRO A 111 2.92 9.66 4.17
CA PRO A 111 4.30 9.27 4.44
C PRO A 111 4.75 8.22 3.41
N VAL A 112 5.83 8.49 2.71
CA VAL A 112 6.41 7.60 1.70
C VAL A 112 7.83 7.22 2.10
N ASN A 113 8.06 5.93 2.23
CA ASN A 113 9.34 5.32 2.55
C ASN A 113 9.82 4.47 1.38
N LYS A 114 11.12 4.24 1.30
CA LYS A 114 11.71 3.44 0.23
C LYS A 114 12.68 2.42 0.80
N LEU A 115 12.64 1.22 0.25
CA LEU A 115 13.61 0.16 0.47
C LEU A 115 13.93 -0.52 -0.85
N PRO A 116 15.12 -1.11 -0.99
CA PRO A 116 15.39 -2.02 -2.10
C PRO A 116 14.35 -3.15 -2.18
N HIS A 117 13.96 -3.51 -3.39
CA HIS A 117 12.91 -4.50 -3.67
C HIS A 117 13.04 -5.80 -2.86
N GLU A 118 14.23 -6.38 -2.83
CA GLU A 118 14.49 -7.62 -2.06
C GLU A 118 14.24 -7.45 -0.57
N GLN A 119 14.49 -6.28 -0.01
CA GLN A 119 14.20 -5.99 1.40
C GLN A 119 12.70 -5.85 1.66
N LEU A 120 11.93 -5.30 0.72
CA LEU A 120 10.46 -5.25 0.83
C LEU A 120 9.84 -6.63 0.74
N ILE A 121 10.31 -7.49 -0.17
CA ILE A 121 9.88 -8.89 -0.26
C ILE A 121 10.19 -9.62 1.07
N ALA A 122 11.39 -9.47 1.59
CA ALA A 122 11.77 -10.09 2.86
C ALA A 122 10.91 -9.60 4.02
N LYS A 123 10.60 -8.30 4.05
CA LYS A 123 9.74 -7.67 5.07
C LYS A 123 8.32 -8.24 5.01
N LEU A 124 7.71 -8.34 3.83
CA LEU A 124 6.39 -8.96 3.65
C LEU A 124 6.39 -10.43 4.04
N SER A 125 7.40 -11.17 3.64
CA SER A 125 7.56 -12.58 3.99
C SER A 125 7.63 -12.79 5.50
N GLU A 126 8.32 -11.92 6.22
CA GLU A 126 8.42 -11.99 7.68
C GLU A 126 7.10 -11.59 8.36
N VAL A 127 6.50 -10.48 7.92
CA VAL A 127 5.22 -9.99 8.47
C VAL A 127 4.11 -11.02 8.29
N SER A 128 4.02 -11.65 7.13
CA SER A 128 2.97 -12.61 6.78
C SER A 128 3.01 -13.92 7.60
N LYS A 129 4.06 -14.16 8.36
CA LYS A 129 4.11 -15.28 9.32
C LYS A 129 3.23 -15.05 10.55
N GLN A 130 2.97 -13.79 10.89
CA GLN A 130 2.23 -13.41 12.10
C GLN A 130 0.99 -12.57 11.82
N PHE A 131 1.01 -11.79 10.73
CA PHE A 131 -0.04 -10.83 10.39
C PHE A 131 -0.53 -11.05 8.97
N GLN A 132 -1.78 -10.69 8.73
CA GLN A 132 -2.36 -10.78 7.40
C GLN A 132 -1.76 -9.74 6.46
N VAL A 133 -1.44 -10.18 5.24
CA VAL A 133 -1.03 -9.37 4.11
C VAL A 133 -2.01 -9.62 2.97
N VAL A 134 -2.66 -8.57 2.49
CA VAL A 134 -3.53 -8.62 1.32
C VAL A 134 -2.74 -8.16 0.10
N VAL A 135 -2.59 -9.03 -0.89
CA VAL A 135 -1.92 -8.71 -2.15
C VAL A 135 -2.98 -8.54 -3.23
N ILE A 136 -3.11 -7.35 -3.79
CA ILE A 136 -3.96 -7.06 -4.93
C ILE A 136 -3.09 -7.13 -6.17
N LYS A 137 -3.22 -8.21 -6.92
CA LYS A 137 -2.42 -8.48 -8.12
C LYS A 137 -3.07 -7.80 -9.32
N THR A 138 -2.34 -6.88 -9.96
CA THR A 138 -2.80 -6.09 -11.11
C THR A 138 -2.22 -6.60 -12.43
N ARG A 139 -2.60 -5.95 -13.53
CA ARG A 139 -2.10 -6.22 -14.90
C ARG A 139 -0.87 -5.39 -15.27
N THR A 140 -0.41 -4.50 -14.41
CA THR A 140 0.71 -3.62 -14.71
C THR A 140 1.99 -4.41 -14.96
N CYS A 141 2.60 -4.20 -16.12
CA CYS A 141 3.86 -4.83 -16.54
C CYS A 141 5.01 -3.81 -16.61
N LEU A 142 5.07 -2.90 -15.66
CA LEU A 142 6.19 -1.98 -15.45
C LEU A 142 7.02 -2.43 -14.25
N PRO A 143 8.37 -2.42 -14.33
CA PRO A 143 9.22 -2.94 -13.27
C PRO A 143 9.24 -2.02 -12.05
N TYR A 144 9.30 -2.61 -10.86
CA TYR A 144 9.44 -1.91 -9.58
C TYR A 144 8.32 -0.91 -9.28
N THR A 145 7.10 -1.19 -9.73
CA THR A 145 5.94 -0.30 -9.60
C THR A 145 4.97 -0.70 -8.51
N SER A 146 5.17 -1.82 -7.85
CA SER A 146 4.33 -2.24 -6.73
C SER A 146 4.30 -1.20 -5.62
N VAL A 147 3.13 -0.99 -5.03
CA VAL A 147 2.91 -0.08 -3.90
C VAL A 147 2.57 -0.90 -2.68
N PHE A 148 3.25 -0.63 -1.57
CA PHE A 148 3.08 -1.37 -0.32
C PHE A 148 2.51 -0.42 0.73
N LEU A 149 1.36 -0.76 1.28
CA LEU A 149 0.68 0.01 2.32
C LEU A 149 0.77 -0.74 3.64
N GLU A 150 1.69 -0.31 4.50
CA GLU A 150 1.73 -0.75 5.90
C GLU A 150 0.64 -0.02 6.67
N LEU A 151 -0.30 -0.75 7.24
CA LEU A 151 -1.38 -0.13 8.01
C LEU A 151 -0.88 0.24 9.41
N ASP A 152 -1.17 1.47 9.79
CA ASP A 152 -0.86 2.03 11.09
C ASP A 152 -2.14 2.47 11.80
N CYS A 153 -2.06 2.63 13.12
CA CYS A 153 -3.19 3.09 13.93
C CYS A 153 -3.53 4.54 13.61
N ALA A 154 -4.77 4.80 13.19
CA ALA A 154 -5.19 6.14 12.81
C ALA A 154 -5.45 7.08 14.00
N TYR A 155 -5.68 6.57 15.19
CA TYR A 155 -6.02 7.33 16.40
C TYR A 155 -4.91 7.34 17.47
N TRP A 156 -3.70 6.90 17.10
CA TRP A 156 -2.50 6.93 17.95
C TRP A 156 -1.29 7.33 17.13
N ASP A 157 -0.41 8.16 17.66
CA ASP A 157 0.77 8.67 16.97
C ASP A 157 2.06 8.44 17.77
N GLU A 158 3.20 8.61 17.11
CA GLU A 158 4.52 8.41 17.71
C GLU A 158 4.80 9.38 18.87
N GLN A 159 4.24 10.59 18.84
CA GLN A 159 4.44 11.56 19.92
C GLN A 159 3.75 11.08 21.20
N ARG A 160 2.51 10.63 21.09
CA ARG A 160 1.76 10.03 22.21
C ARG A 160 2.42 8.77 22.71
N GLU A 161 2.91 7.91 21.80
CA GLU A 161 3.65 6.69 22.17
C GLU A 161 4.90 7.02 22.97
N ARG A 162 5.71 7.99 22.54
CA ARG A 162 6.90 8.44 23.30
C ARG A 162 6.53 8.97 24.69
N MET A 163 5.48 9.78 24.79
CA MET A 163 5.00 10.31 26.07
C MET A 163 4.54 9.19 27.00
N LEU A 164 3.81 8.21 26.46
CA LEU A 164 3.38 7.03 27.22
C LEU A 164 4.57 6.24 27.75
N ARG A 165 5.54 5.89 26.89
CA ARG A 165 6.74 5.15 27.29
C ARG A 165 7.53 5.86 28.38
N ASN A 166 7.75 7.16 28.24
CA ASN A 166 8.41 7.97 29.26
C ASN A 166 7.65 8.00 30.60
N SER A 167 6.32 7.88 30.59
CA SER A 167 5.52 7.83 31.82
C SER A 167 5.57 6.47 32.49
N MET A 168 5.80 5.39 31.74
CA MET A 168 5.91 4.01 32.27
C MET A 168 7.27 3.71 32.95
N GLU A 169 8.30 4.50 32.63
CA GLU A 169 9.65 4.34 33.20
C GLU A 169 9.84 5.06 34.56
N ARG A 170 8.81 5.72 35.07
CA ARG A 170 8.78 6.39 36.39
C ARG A 170 8.16 5.50 37.46
#